data_e13f49ccb729a7ffcb70d298ab87b3e0
#
_entry.id   e13f49ccb729a7ffcb70d298ab87b3e0
#
_cell.length_a   1.000
_cell.length_b   1.000
_cell.length_c   1.000
_cell.angle_alpha   90.00
_cell.angle_beta   90.00
_cell.angle_gamma   90.00
#
_symmetry.space_group_name_H-M   'P 1'
#
loop_
_entity.id
_entity.type
_entity.pdbx_description
1 polymer ?
#
loop_
_entity_poly.entity_id
_entity_poly.type
_entity_poly.pdbx_seq_one_letter_code
_entity_poly.pdbx_strand_id
1 'polypeptide(L)'
;MSDANRVLWSEGLFLRTQHFQQQDRFFEATVRGALQAGQLHTFGFQQLTLDQALLEAGQISILSARGIFPDGTPFSIPDMMDAPRPLPVTPDTGAGPVLVALPLEPPGGVGFDPAHAAASGARYHGRIVSVRDAVQGGSDPEEIEIARPQALLLAPGRSVGGYTALPIADLKGIRADGGVSLDETFLPPTLVTGAVAWYRQLLLEVVTGLDQIAEAHGKMVMGGPGRSVEDLLMLNLANAARPRLAHMLAQDVFHPAELYLELAGLAGSMATYGSSARRLGELPAYDHMAPGPAYMALADALRSLILSLRYIEPKSRALPVMRHSTNVWKIRIDNPKLLVASRIVIRVGSELSEDALRKIFVNQATVGSADQFEGLWKSRLPGIPLKPLHSQPREIPYDGDRLCLELDQKSEHWASLLDAPGFVIGVSGVLPSEPQVDCYSVNR
;
A
#
# COMPACT_ATOMS: atom_id res chain seq x y z
N MET A 1 -12.28 -24.22 -37.71
CA MET A 1 -13.70 -23.86 -37.94
C MET A 1 -14.31 -23.67 -36.56
N SER A 2 -15.10 -22.64 -36.33
CA SER A 2 -15.72 -22.38 -35.04
C SER A 2 -16.81 -23.42 -34.77
N ASP A 3 -16.58 -24.37 -33.87
CA ASP A 3 -17.57 -25.35 -33.43
C ASP A 3 -18.71 -24.72 -32.58
N ALA A 4 -18.75 -23.39 -32.55
CA ALA A 4 -19.69 -22.59 -31.72
C ALA A 4 -20.88 -22.03 -32.50
N ASN A 5 -21.22 -22.59 -33.66
CA ASN A 5 -22.36 -22.14 -34.42
C ASN A 5 -23.68 -22.72 -33.90
N ARG A 6 -24.72 -21.87 -33.96
CA ARG A 6 -26.07 -22.22 -33.50
C ARG A 6 -26.67 -23.34 -34.33
N VAL A 7 -27.41 -24.25 -33.68
CA VAL A 7 -28.26 -25.24 -34.36
C VAL A 7 -29.36 -24.53 -35.12
N LEU A 8 -29.59 -24.94 -36.38
CA LEU A 8 -30.71 -24.47 -37.19
C LEU A 8 -31.90 -25.41 -36.91
N TRP A 9 -32.84 -24.91 -36.13
CA TRP A 9 -34.08 -25.65 -35.80
C TRP A 9 -35.12 -25.45 -36.93
N SER A 10 -35.51 -26.52 -37.60
CA SER A 10 -36.50 -26.50 -38.65
C SER A 10 -37.59 -27.50 -38.36
N GLU A 11 -38.80 -27.26 -38.88
CA GLU A 11 -39.91 -28.17 -38.77
C GLU A 11 -39.56 -29.51 -39.41
N GLY A 12 -39.93 -30.64 -38.75
CA GLY A 12 -39.63 -31.98 -39.24
C GLY A 12 -38.20 -32.47 -38.95
N LEU A 13 -37.37 -31.70 -38.24
CA LEU A 13 -36.02 -32.11 -37.87
C LEU A 13 -36.08 -33.33 -36.93
N PHE A 14 -35.41 -34.43 -37.29
CA PHE A 14 -35.24 -35.57 -36.41
C PHE A 14 -34.15 -35.24 -35.37
N LEU A 15 -34.53 -35.24 -34.08
CA LEU A 15 -33.63 -34.95 -32.98
C LEU A 15 -32.56 -36.00 -32.81
N ARG A 16 -31.29 -35.57 -32.66
CA ARG A 16 -30.13 -36.39 -32.33
C ARG A 16 -29.36 -35.77 -31.17
N THR A 17 -28.62 -36.56 -30.43
CA THR A 17 -27.77 -36.09 -29.30
C THR A 17 -26.86 -34.94 -29.70
N GLN A 18 -26.29 -34.96 -30.93
CA GLN A 18 -25.41 -33.92 -31.44
C GLN A 18 -26.07 -32.56 -31.56
N HIS A 19 -27.41 -32.47 -31.74
CA HIS A 19 -28.08 -31.18 -31.77
C HIS A 19 -28.08 -30.50 -30.40
N PHE A 20 -28.28 -31.27 -29.32
CA PHE A 20 -28.20 -30.75 -27.96
C PHE A 20 -26.78 -30.35 -27.60
N GLN A 21 -25.81 -31.21 -27.85
CA GLN A 21 -24.40 -30.92 -27.60
C GLN A 21 -23.94 -29.68 -28.36
N GLN A 22 -24.34 -29.48 -29.63
CA GLN A 22 -24.01 -28.32 -30.41
C GLN A 22 -24.70 -27.04 -29.89
N GLN A 23 -25.92 -27.19 -29.38
CA GLN A 23 -26.63 -26.04 -28.77
C GLN A 23 -25.95 -25.61 -27.46
N ASP A 24 -25.48 -26.57 -26.65
CA ASP A 24 -24.74 -26.29 -25.42
C ASP A 24 -23.44 -25.57 -25.75
N ARG A 25 -22.66 -26.04 -26.71
CA ARG A 25 -21.39 -25.35 -27.17
C ARG A 25 -21.66 -23.94 -27.64
N PHE A 26 -22.76 -23.69 -28.35
CA PHE A 26 -23.16 -22.36 -28.76
C PHE A 26 -23.42 -21.43 -27.57
N PHE A 27 -24.17 -21.91 -26.56
CA PHE A 27 -24.46 -21.13 -25.38
C PHE A 27 -23.19 -20.85 -24.56
N GLU A 28 -22.35 -21.86 -24.33
CA GLU A 28 -21.06 -21.69 -23.65
C GLU A 28 -20.15 -20.67 -24.34
N ALA A 29 -20.03 -20.76 -25.67
CA ALA A 29 -19.24 -19.82 -26.45
C ALA A 29 -19.81 -18.39 -26.42
N THR A 30 -21.13 -18.26 -26.41
CA THR A 30 -21.81 -16.94 -26.31
C THR A 30 -21.58 -16.31 -24.95
N VAL A 31 -21.74 -17.06 -23.87
CA VAL A 31 -21.49 -16.58 -22.48
C VAL A 31 -20.01 -16.19 -22.33
N ARG A 32 -19.10 -17.06 -22.76
CA ARG A 32 -17.65 -16.80 -22.72
C ARG A 32 -17.28 -15.54 -23.49
N GLY A 33 -17.80 -15.39 -24.72
CA GLY A 33 -17.53 -14.20 -25.55
C GLY A 33 -18.07 -12.91 -24.92
N ALA A 34 -19.24 -12.96 -24.30
CA ALA A 34 -19.82 -11.81 -23.61
C ALA A 34 -19.00 -11.39 -22.38
N LEU A 35 -18.53 -12.36 -21.58
CA LEU A 35 -17.67 -12.08 -20.42
C LEU A 35 -16.33 -11.48 -20.85
N GLN A 36 -15.67 -12.06 -21.86
CA GLN A 36 -14.38 -11.57 -22.36
C GLN A 36 -14.45 -10.19 -23.00
N ALA A 37 -15.57 -9.82 -23.59
CA ALA A 37 -15.77 -8.50 -24.19
C ALA A 37 -15.91 -7.38 -23.14
N GLY A 38 -16.34 -7.69 -21.92
CA GLY A 38 -16.63 -6.73 -20.86
C GLY A 38 -15.48 -6.47 -19.88
N GLN A 39 -14.53 -7.41 -19.74
CA GLN A 39 -13.48 -7.33 -18.73
C GLN A 39 -12.16 -7.93 -19.24
N LEU A 40 -11.04 -7.33 -18.83
CA LEU A 40 -9.70 -7.73 -19.27
C LEU A 40 -9.24 -9.07 -18.68
N HIS A 41 -9.63 -9.39 -17.44
CA HIS A 41 -9.19 -10.58 -16.72
C HIS A 41 -10.40 -11.29 -16.12
N THR A 42 -10.98 -12.22 -16.88
CA THR A 42 -12.23 -12.93 -16.52
C THR A 42 -11.99 -14.29 -15.90
N PHE A 43 -10.75 -14.59 -15.52
CA PHE A 43 -10.34 -15.90 -14.96
C PHE A 43 -9.58 -15.73 -13.66
N GLY A 44 -9.46 -16.79 -12.89
CA GLY A 44 -8.78 -16.80 -11.60
C GLY A 44 -9.66 -17.32 -10.48
N PHE A 45 -9.16 -17.27 -9.26
CA PHE A 45 -9.87 -17.78 -8.10
C PHE A 45 -10.78 -16.72 -7.46
N GLN A 46 -11.99 -17.11 -7.08
CA GLN A 46 -12.82 -16.40 -6.11
C GLN A 46 -12.53 -16.89 -4.69
N GLN A 47 -12.07 -18.14 -4.57
CA GLN A 47 -11.66 -18.76 -3.33
C GLN A 47 -10.62 -19.84 -3.63
N LEU A 48 -9.58 -19.93 -2.81
CA LEU A 48 -8.57 -20.98 -2.86
C LEU A 48 -8.11 -21.30 -1.44
N THR A 49 -8.25 -22.56 -1.05
CA THR A 49 -7.77 -23.08 0.23
C THR A 49 -7.01 -24.36 -0.01
N LEU A 50 -5.73 -24.37 0.35
CA LEU A 50 -4.90 -25.57 0.33
C LEU A 50 -5.09 -26.36 1.63
N ASP A 51 -4.94 -27.67 1.56
CA ASP A 51 -5.01 -28.54 2.71
C ASP A 51 -3.70 -28.45 3.51
N GLN A 52 -3.75 -27.80 4.67
CA GLN A 52 -2.57 -27.58 5.53
C GLN A 52 -2.03 -28.89 6.11
N ALA A 53 -2.91 -29.85 6.44
CA ALA A 53 -2.47 -31.13 6.98
C ALA A 53 -1.68 -31.94 5.94
N LEU A 54 -2.10 -31.90 4.69
CA LEU A 54 -1.38 -32.55 3.60
C LEU A 54 -0.09 -31.80 3.24
N LEU A 55 -0.05 -30.47 3.34
CA LEU A 55 1.19 -29.71 3.19
C LEU A 55 2.24 -30.10 4.27
N GLU A 56 1.82 -30.28 5.51
CA GLU A 56 2.71 -30.79 6.57
C GLU A 56 3.16 -32.24 6.32
N ALA A 57 2.32 -33.04 5.65
CA ALA A 57 2.63 -34.40 5.25
C ALA A 57 3.41 -34.53 3.94
N GLY A 58 3.91 -33.44 3.37
CA GLY A 58 4.73 -33.45 2.15
C GLY A 58 3.93 -33.58 0.86
N GLN A 59 2.64 -33.20 0.87
CA GLN A 59 1.76 -33.25 -0.30
C GLN A 59 1.05 -31.92 -0.52
N ILE A 60 0.85 -31.54 -1.78
CA ILE A 60 0.04 -30.38 -2.14
C ILE A 60 -1.36 -30.85 -2.53
N SER A 61 -2.38 -30.30 -1.91
CA SER A 61 -3.78 -30.63 -2.21
C SER A 61 -4.67 -29.38 -2.07
N ILE A 62 -5.75 -29.35 -2.84
CA ILE A 62 -6.79 -28.33 -2.76
C ILE A 62 -7.89 -28.85 -1.84
N LEU A 63 -8.13 -28.16 -0.73
CA LEU A 63 -9.26 -28.43 0.17
C LEU A 63 -10.56 -27.87 -0.41
N SER A 64 -10.54 -26.62 -0.87
CA SER A 64 -11.65 -25.98 -1.57
C SER A 64 -11.15 -24.92 -2.54
N ALA A 65 -11.82 -24.79 -3.68
CA ALA A 65 -11.54 -23.73 -4.63
C ALA A 65 -12.79 -23.41 -5.45
N ARG A 66 -12.93 -22.14 -5.81
CA ARG A 66 -13.96 -21.65 -6.73
C ARG A 66 -13.34 -20.61 -7.64
N GLY A 67 -13.72 -20.63 -8.92
CA GLY A 67 -13.17 -19.69 -9.88
C GLY A 67 -13.57 -19.96 -11.32
N ILE A 68 -12.81 -19.38 -12.23
CA ILE A 68 -12.97 -19.53 -13.68
C ILE A 68 -11.60 -19.82 -14.28
N PHE A 69 -11.47 -20.87 -15.06
CA PHE A 69 -10.25 -21.16 -15.81
C PHE A 69 -10.02 -20.16 -16.96
N PRO A 70 -8.79 -20.02 -17.47
CA PRO A 70 -8.50 -19.13 -18.60
C PRO A 70 -9.30 -19.39 -19.86
N ASP A 71 -9.78 -20.61 -20.07
CA ASP A 71 -10.68 -20.96 -21.18
C ASP A 71 -12.13 -20.54 -20.95
N GLY A 72 -12.44 -19.93 -19.79
CA GLY A 72 -13.75 -19.45 -19.39
C GLY A 72 -14.62 -20.51 -18.70
N THR A 73 -14.07 -21.68 -18.36
CA THR A 73 -14.80 -22.73 -17.66
C THR A 73 -14.94 -22.40 -16.16
N PRO A 74 -16.15 -22.24 -15.62
CA PRO A 74 -16.35 -22.07 -14.20
C PRO A 74 -16.10 -23.39 -13.45
N PHE A 75 -15.57 -23.28 -12.22
CA PHE A 75 -15.35 -24.46 -11.37
C PHE A 75 -15.62 -24.18 -9.89
N SER A 76 -16.00 -25.23 -9.18
CA SER A 76 -16.12 -25.24 -7.72
C SER A 76 -15.71 -26.63 -7.21
N ILE A 77 -14.69 -26.67 -6.38
CA ILE A 77 -14.21 -27.87 -5.70
C ILE A 77 -14.66 -27.80 -4.24
N PRO A 78 -15.35 -28.82 -3.71
CA PRO A 78 -15.71 -30.12 -4.33
C PRO A 78 -17.06 -30.14 -5.07
N ASP A 79 -17.83 -29.04 -5.14
CA ASP A 79 -19.25 -29.08 -5.54
C ASP A 79 -19.45 -29.51 -7.00
N MET A 80 -18.87 -28.78 -7.95
CA MET A 80 -19.00 -29.02 -9.39
C MET A 80 -17.94 -29.97 -9.94
N MET A 81 -16.79 -30.06 -9.26
CA MET A 81 -15.60 -30.78 -9.67
C MET A 81 -15.03 -31.51 -8.46
N ASP A 82 -14.60 -32.76 -8.65
CA ASP A 82 -13.93 -33.48 -7.57
C ASP A 82 -12.52 -32.87 -7.33
N ALA A 83 -12.09 -32.91 -6.07
CA ALA A 83 -10.73 -32.45 -5.76
C ALA A 83 -9.69 -33.29 -6.53
N PRO A 84 -8.70 -32.64 -7.14
CA PRO A 84 -7.63 -33.37 -7.82
C PRO A 84 -6.84 -34.22 -6.82
N ARG A 85 -6.24 -35.31 -7.29
CA ARG A 85 -5.39 -36.14 -6.43
C ARG A 85 -4.25 -35.31 -5.84
N PRO A 86 -3.96 -35.47 -4.54
CA PRO A 86 -2.83 -34.79 -3.91
C PRO A 86 -1.53 -35.04 -4.68
N LEU A 87 -0.74 -33.99 -4.86
CA LEU A 87 0.57 -34.04 -5.51
C LEU A 87 1.64 -34.31 -4.45
N PRO A 88 2.28 -35.50 -4.43
CA PRO A 88 3.39 -35.74 -3.53
C PRO A 88 4.62 -34.91 -3.94
N VAL A 89 5.23 -34.24 -2.98
CA VAL A 89 6.46 -33.47 -3.18
C VAL A 89 7.65 -34.33 -2.75
N THR A 90 8.58 -34.51 -3.66
CA THR A 90 9.81 -35.26 -3.42
C THR A 90 11.02 -34.36 -3.66
N PRO A 91 12.24 -34.69 -3.23
CA PRO A 91 13.44 -33.91 -3.54
C PRO A 91 13.67 -33.69 -5.05
N ASP A 92 13.14 -34.59 -5.87
CA ASP A 92 13.21 -34.50 -7.34
C ASP A 92 12.11 -33.64 -7.96
N THR A 93 11.15 -33.19 -7.15
CA THR A 93 10.03 -32.34 -7.59
C THR A 93 10.50 -30.92 -7.81
N GLY A 94 11.25 -30.46 -8.62
CA GLY A 94 11.80 -29.11 -8.84
C GLY A 94 11.01 -27.95 -8.20
N ALA A 95 11.66 -26.82 -8.00
CA ALA A 95 11.00 -25.60 -7.54
C ALA A 95 10.23 -24.93 -8.68
N GLY A 96 9.19 -24.14 -8.33
CA GLY A 96 8.39 -23.37 -9.27
C GLY A 96 6.88 -23.54 -9.10
N PRO A 97 6.06 -23.02 -10.03
CA PRO A 97 4.62 -22.99 -9.91
C PRO A 97 3.98 -24.39 -9.98
N VAL A 98 3.12 -24.66 -9.03
CA VAL A 98 2.18 -25.80 -9.03
C VAL A 98 0.85 -25.33 -9.57
N LEU A 99 0.30 -26.06 -10.55
CA LEU A 99 -0.89 -25.63 -11.26
C LEU A 99 -2.04 -26.61 -11.00
N VAL A 100 -3.26 -26.07 -10.86
CA VAL A 100 -4.48 -26.85 -11.09
C VAL A 100 -4.82 -26.73 -12.58
N ALA A 101 -5.02 -27.86 -13.23
CA ALA A 101 -5.18 -27.94 -14.67
C ALA A 101 -6.39 -28.78 -15.05
N LEU A 102 -7.07 -28.38 -16.12
CA LEU A 102 -8.19 -29.07 -16.72
C LEU A 102 -7.85 -29.36 -18.19
N PRO A 103 -7.97 -30.60 -18.70
CA PRO A 103 -7.72 -30.89 -20.11
C PRO A 103 -8.59 -30.04 -21.04
N LEU A 104 -8.01 -29.54 -22.13
CA LEU A 104 -8.77 -28.89 -23.21
C LEU A 104 -9.53 -29.94 -24.01
N GLU A 105 -10.69 -29.58 -24.51
CA GLU A 105 -11.38 -30.44 -25.48
C GLU A 105 -10.67 -30.35 -26.84
N PRO A 106 -10.13 -31.48 -27.36
CA PRO A 106 -9.55 -31.45 -28.70
C PRO A 106 -10.67 -31.27 -29.74
N PRO A 107 -10.44 -30.48 -30.79
CA PRO A 107 -11.43 -30.31 -31.88
C PRO A 107 -11.81 -31.68 -32.46
N GLY A 108 -13.10 -32.05 -32.39
CA GLY A 108 -13.60 -33.36 -32.83
C GLY A 108 -13.18 -34.55 -31.97
N GLY A 109 -12.57 -34.31 -30.81
CA GLY A 109 -12.14 -35.36 -29.86
C GLY A 109 -13.30 -35.77 -28.92
N VAL A 110 -13.06 -36.88 -28.21
CA VAL A 110 -13.97 -37.36 -27.17
C VAL A 110 -13.58 -36.68 -25.85
N GLY A 111 -14.39 -35.71 -25.39
CA GLY A 111 -14.18 -35.01 -24.12
C GLY A 111 -14.54 -35.84 -22.88
N PHE A 112 -15.14 -37.01 -23.08
CA PHE A 112 -15.76 -37.84 -22.04
C PHE A 112 -15.12 -39.22 -21.98
N ASP A 113 -14.79 -39.70 -20.79
CA ASP A 113 -14.31 -41.06 -20.55
C ASP A 113 -15.39 -41.88 -19.84
N PRO A 114 -16.07 -42.79 -20.56
CA PRO A 114 -17.10 -43.66 -19.98
C PRO A 114 -16.51 -44.71 -19.03
N ALA A 115 -15.22 -45.01 -19.13
CA ALA A 115 -14.58 -46.05 -18.34
C ALA A 115 -14.05 -45.56 -16.97
N HIS A 116 -14.25 -44.28 -16.63
CA HIS A 116 -13.75 -43.66 -15.40
C HIS A 116 -12.24 -43.84 -15.18
N ALA A 117 -11.49 -44.06 -16.24
CA ALA A 117 -10.03 -44.22 -16.15
C ALA A 117 -9.37 -42.88 -15.92
N ALA A 118 -8.91 -42.62 -14.70
CA ALA A 118 -8.22 -41.37 -14.32
C ALA A 118 -6.96 -41.07 -15.19
N ALA A 119 -6.57 -42.01 -16.03
CA ALA A 119 -5.40 -41.89 -16.93
C ALA A 119 -5.78 -41.54 -18.38
N SER A 120 -7.06 -41.39 -18.70
CA SER A 120 -7.51 -41.20 -20.09
C SER A 120 -7.17 -39.82 -20.69
N GLY A 121 -6.84 -38.83 -19.84
CA GLY A 121 -6.67 -37.43 -20.29
C GLY A 121 -7.98 -36.77 -20.75
N ALA A 122 -9.14 -37.41 -20.51
CA ALA A 122 -10.43 -36.83 -20.82
C ALA A 122 -10.76 -35.66 -19.88
N ARG A 123 -11.48 -34.67 -20.42
CA ARG A 123 -11.88 -33.46 -19.67
C ARG A 123 -12.95 -33.81 -18.61
N TYR A 124 -13.84 -34.73 -18.93
CA TYR A 124 -14.98 -35.09 -18.08
C TYR A 124 -15.02 -36.60 -17.79
N HIS A 125 -15.50 -36.95 -16.61
CA HIS A 125 -15.89 -38.30 -16.28
C HIS A 125 -17.39 -38.37 -15.96
N GLY A 126 -18.01 -39.52 -16.21
CA GLY A 126 -19.44 -39.76 -15.92
C GLY A 126 -19.70 -39.97 -14.44
N ARG A 127 -20.79 -39.41 -13.95
CA ARG A 127 -21.32 -39.65 -12.61
C ARG A 127 -22.81 -39.81 -12.69
N ILE A 128 -23.32 -40.92 -12.16
CA ILE A 128 -24.76 -41.14 -12.03
C ILE A 128 -25.29 -40.34 -10.86
N VAL A 129 -26.34 -39.57 -11.10
CA VAL A 129 -27.07 -38.79 -10.10
C VAL A 129 -28.53 -39.01 -10.22
N SER A 130 -29.23 -39.03 -9.09
CA SER A 130 -30.67 -39.20 -9.01
C SER A 130 -31.34 -37.83 -9.03
N VAL A 131 -32.12 -37.55 -10.06
CA VAL A 131 -32.78 -36.26 -10.30
C VAL A 131 -34.29 -36.40 -10.29
N ARG A 132 -34.97 -35.52 -9.56
CA ARG A 132 -36.46 -35.48 -9.53
C ARG A 132 -36.97 -34.55 -10.61
N ASP A 133 -38.17 -34.91 -11.14
CA ASP A 133 -38.91 -33.99 -12.03
C ASP A 133 -39.28 -32.72 -11.25
N ALA A 134 -38.88 -31.59 -11.75
CA ALA A 134 -39.15 -30.28 -11.14
C ALA A 134 -40.63 -29.83 -11.38
N VAL A 135 -41.32 -30.40 -12.34
CA VAL A 135 -42.69 -30.04 -12.73
C VAL A 135 -43.71 -30.93 -12.02
N GLN A 136 -43.43 -32.22 -11.92
CA GLN A 136 -44.29 -33.19 -11.26
C GLN A 136 -43.70 -33.61 -9.90
N GLY A 137 -43.88 -32.77 -8.88
CA GLY A 137 -43.45 -33.08 -7.53
C GLY A 137 -44.13 -34.32 -6.97
N GLY A 138 -43.47 -35.47 -6.98
CA GLY A 138 -43.97 -36.74 -6.49
C GLY A 138 -43.64 -37.93 -7.39
N SER A 139 -43.05 -37.71 -8.57
CA SER A 139 -42.48 -38.78 -9.39
C SER A 139 -41.25 -39.39 -8.73
N ASP A 140 -41.00 -40.68 -8.94
CA ASP A 140 -39.73 -41.29 -8.55
C ASP A 140 -38.59 -40.62 -9.26
N PRO A 141 -37.45 -40.42 -8.55
CA PRO A 141 -36.26 -39.79 -9.16
C PRO A 141 -35.69 -40.72 -10.25
N GLU A 142 -35.29 -40.11 -11.35
CA GLU A 142 -34.62 -40.79 -12.46
C GLU A 142 -33.12 -40.74 -12.30
N GLU A 143 -32.43 -41.81 -12.61
CA GLU A 143 -30.96 -41.84 -12.68
C GLU A 143 -30.48 -41.27 -14.02
N ILE A 144 -29.75 -40.19 -13.94
CA ILE A 144 -29.10 -39.60 -15.13
C ILE A 144 -27.60 -39.59 -14.95
N GLU A 145 -26.87 -39.78 -16.04
CA GLU A 145 -25.41 -39.60 -16.05
C GLU A 145 -25.06 -38.13 -16.37
N ILE A 146 -24.29 -37.52 -15.50
CA ILE A 146 -23.78 -36.15 -15.67
C ILE A 146 -22.28 -36.18 -15.94
N ALA A 147 -21.77 -35.19 -16.71
CA ALA A 147 -20.36 -34.98 -16.95
C ALA A 147 -19.76 -34.11 -15.83
N ARG A 148 -18.80 -34.63 -15.07
CA ARG A 148 -18.04 -33.86 -14.09
C ARG A 148 -16.65 -33.59 -14.63
N PRO A 149 -16.15 -32.29 -14.56
CA PRO A 149 -14.83 -31.96 -14.96
C PRO A 149 -13.78 -32.67 -14.09
N GLN A 150 -12.69 -33.15 -14.71
CA GLN A 150 -11.62 -33.87 -14.02
C GLN A 150 -10.33 -33.03 -14.00
N ALA A 151 -10.11 -32.27 -12.92
CA ALA A 151 -8.87 -31.53 -12.72
C ALA A 151 -7.74 -32.43 -12.22
N LEU A 152 -6.52 -31.97 -12.48
CA LEU A 152 -5.29 -32.59 -11.97
C LEU A 152 -4.33 -31.50 -11.47
N LEU A 153 -3.38 -31.88 -10.62
CA LEU A 153 -2.28 -31.03 -10.22
C LEU A 153 -1.07 -31.30 -11.08
N LEU A 154 -0.50 -30.24 -11.66
CA LEU A 154 0.75 -30.30 -12.41
C LEU A 154 1.91 -29.81 -11.53
N ALA A 155 2.94 -30.64 -11.42
CA ALA A 155 4.18 -30.27 -10.75
C ALA A 155 4.97 -29.22 -11.56
N PRO A 156 5.88 -28.46 -10.94
CA PRO A 156 6.76 -27.54 -11.62
C PRO A 156 7.49 -28.18 -12.82
N GLY A 157 7.64 -27.41 -13.91
CA GLY A 157 8.31 -27.87 -15.13
C GLY A 157 7.52 -28.82 -16.03
N ARG A 158 6.30 -29.22 -15.64
CA ARG A 158 5.41 -30.00 -16.52
C ARG A 158 4.80 -29.13 -17.61
N SER A 159 4.73 -29.69 -18.82
CA SER A 159 4.11 -29.01 -19.95
C SER A 159 2.61 -28.74 -19.69
N VAL A 160 2.18 -27.52 -19.94
CA VAL A 160 0.78 -27.09 -19.89
C VAL A 160 0.06 -27.25 -21.24
N GLY A 161 0.77 -27.75 -22.27
CA GLY A 161 0.17 -27.99 -23.58
C GLY A 161 -1.00 -28.98 -23.48
N GLY A 162 -2.17 -28.62 -24.00
CA GLY A 162 -3.38 -29.42 -23.92
C GLY A 162 -4.22 -29.20 -22.63
N TYR A 163 -3.86 -28.24 -21.80
CA TYR A 163 -4.59 -27.89 -20.56
C TYR A 163 -4.90 -26.40 -20.51
N THR A 164 -6.03 -26.07 -19.85
CA THR A 164 -6.23 -24.77 -19.25
C THR A 164 -5.83 -24.87 -17.78
N ALA A 165 -5.06 -23.93 -17.25
CA ALA A 165 -4.46 -24.09 -15.94
C ALA A 165 -4.34 -22.77 -15.17
N LEU A 166 -4.38 -22.85 -13.84
CA LEU A 166 -4.18 -21.75 -12.91
C LEU A 166 -3.10 -22.12 -11.87
N PRO A 167 -2.13 -21.28 -11.60
CA PRO A 167 -1.17 -21.50 -10.54
C PRO A 167 -1.82 -21.34 -9.17
N ILE A 168 -1.60 -22.33 -8.29
CA ILE A 168 -2.16 -22.37 -6.93
C ILE A 168 -1.13 -22.08 -5.85
N ALA A 169 0.14 -22.33 -6.12
CA ALA A 169 1.25 -22.12 -5.20
C ALA A 169 2.56 -22.07 -5.98
N ASP A 170 3.61 -21.51 -5.39
CA ASP A 170 4.98 -21.62 -5.87
C ASP A 170 5.80 -22.48 -4.89
N LEU A 171 6.28 -23.62 -5.37
CA LEU A 171 7.01 -24.61 -4.58
C LEU A 171 8.47 -24.20 -4.46
N LYS A 172 8.97 -24.06 -3.22
CA LYS A 172 10.41 -23.88 -2.93
C LYS A 172 11.15 -25.20 -2.68
N GLY A 173 10.43 -26.20 -2.17
CA GLY A 173 11.00 -27.52 -1.86
C GLY A 173 10.35 -28.16 -0.65
N ILE A 174 11.14 -29.02 0.04
CA ILE A 174 10.72 -29.73 1.25
C ILE A 174 11.47 -29.16 2.45
N ARG A 175 10.74 -28.94 3.54
CA ARG A 175 11.33 -28.55 4.84
C ARG A 175 12.03 -29.73 5.54
N ALA A 176 12.85 -29.43 6.52
CA ALA A 176 13.57 -30.45 7.29
C ALA A 176 12.65 -31.45 8.04
N ASP A 177 11.43 -31.03 8.36
CA ASP A 177 10.40 -31.85 8.99
C ASP A 177 9.59 -32.72 7.99
N GLY A 178 9.92 -32.64 6.71
CA GLY A 178 9.24 -33.35 5.64
C GLY A 178 8.05 -32.61 5.03
N GLY A 179 7.65 -31.48 5.58
CA GLY A 179 6.57 -30.65 5.07
C GLY A 179 6.95 -29.88 3.81
N VAL A 180 5.95 -29.42 3.06
CA VAL A 180 6.14 -28.61 1.85
C VAL A 180 6.54 -27.19 2.21
N SER A 181 7.54 -26.63 1.52
CA SER A 181 7.91 -25.22 1.61
C SER A 181 7.39 -24.48 0.36
N LEU A 182 6.48 -23.54 0.56
CA LEU A 182 5.93 -22.68 -0.46
C LEU A 182 6.51 -21.27 -0.39
N ASP A 183 6.46 -20.53 -1.49
CA ASP A 183 6.78 -19.11 -1.51
C ASP A 183 5.64 -18.30 -0.88
N GLU A 184 5.92 -17.63 0.23
CA GLU A 184 4.96 -16.76 0.93
C GLU A 184 4.63 -15.47 0.15
N THR A 185 5.47 -15.08 -0.81
CA THR A 185 5.25 -13.92 -1.67
C THR A 185 4.42 -14.24 -2.91
N PHE A 186 4.11 -15.53 -3.12
CA PHE A 186 3.29 -15.95 -4.23
C PHE A 186 1.85 -15.48 -4.07
N LEU A 187 1.34 -14.82 -5.10
CA LEU A 187 -0.07 -14.44 -5.21
C LEU A 187 -0.69 -15.19 -6.40
N PRO A 188 -1.73 -16.01 -6.20
CA PRO A 188 -2.44 -16.65 -7.30
C PRO A 188 -3.25 -15.61 -8.10
N PRO A 189 -3.59 -15.90 -9.38
CA PRO A 189 -4.56 -15.10 -10.12
C PRO A 189 -5.93 -15.19 -9.47
N THR A 190 -6.52 -14.05 -9.11
CA THR A 190 -7.81 -14.01 -8.42
C THR A 190 -8.78 -13.03 -9.08
N LEU A 191 -10.06 -13.36 -9.05
CA LEU A 191 -11.15 -12.51 -9.54
C LEU A 191 -11.53 -11.43 -8.52
N VAL A 192 -11.25 -11.70 -7.23
CA VAL A 192 -11.60 -10.80 -6.12
C VAL A 192 -10.45 -10.72 -5.11
N THR A 193 -10.27 -9.56 -4.50
CA THR A 193 -9.25 -9.33 -3.48
C THR A 193 -9.45 -10.16 -2.23
N GLY A 194 -10.71 -10.48 -1.89
CA GLY A 194 -11.04 -11.32 -0.73
C GLY A 194 -10.58 -12.78 -0.83
N ALA A 195 -10.17 -13.24 -2.02
CA ALA A 195 -9.66 -14.61 -2.20
C ALA A 195 -8.28 -14.83 -1.52
N VAL A 196 -7.52 -13.77 -1.28
CA VAL A 196 -6.17 -13.83 -0.69
C VAL A 196 -6.02 -12.80 0.41
N ALA A 197 -5.77 -13.24 1.63
CA ALA A 197 -5.66 -12.37 2.81
C ALA A 197 -4.58 -11.28 2.69
N TRP A 198 -3.55 -11.49 1.88
CA TRP A 198 -2.47 -10.55 1.64
C TRP A 198 -2.97 -9.19 1.11
N TYR A 199 -3.94 -9.18 0.18
CA TYR A 199 -4.50 -7.94 -0.35
C TYR A 199 -5.19 -7.11 0.74
N ARG A 200 -5.93 -7.77 1.62
CA ARG A 200 -6.58 -7.14 2.76
C ARG A 200 -5.57 -6.55 3.74
N GLN A 201 -4.48 -7.27 4.01
CA GLN A 201 -3.41 -6.79 4.88
C GLN A 201 -2.73 -5.55 4.31
N LEU A 202 -2.39 -5.56 3.01
CA LEU A 202 -1.83 -4.39 2.32
C LEU A 202 -2.77 -3.18 2.38
N LEU A 203 -4.05 -3.37 2.09
CA LEU A 203 -5.05 -2.30 2.16
C LEU A 203 -5.15 -1.70 3.56
N LEU A 204 -5.19 -2.54 4.59
CA LEU A 204 -5.24 -2.11 5.99
C LEU A 204 -3.99 -1.31 6.36
N GLU A 205 -2.81 -1.76 5.94
CA GLU A 205 -1.54 -1.07 6.14
C GLU A 205 -1.55 0.32 5.49
N VAL A 206 -1.98 0.41 4.24
CA VAL A 206 -2.04 1.68 3.50
C VAL A 206 -3.07 2.64 4.10
N VAL A 207 -4.27 2.18 4.44
CA VAL A 207 -5.32 3.01 5.07
C VAL A 207 -4.83 3.56 6.41
N THR A 208 -4.19 2.71 7.24
CA THR A 208 -3.60 3.14 8.51
C THR A 208 -2.48 4.16 8.30
N GLY A 209 -1.64 3.96 7.29
CA GLY A 209 -0.60 4.92 6.92
C GLY A 209 -1.16 6.28 6.49
N LEU A 210 -2.24 6.30 5.72
CA LEU A 210 -2.93 7.53 5.33
C LEU A 210 -3.55 8.26 6.52
N ASP A 211 -4.12 7.53 7.49
CA ASP A 211 -4.63 8.12 8.74
C ASP A 211 -3.50 8.79 9.54
N GLN A 212 -2.31 8.17 9.62
CA GLN A 212 -1.14 8.75 10.27
C GLN A 212 -0.63 10.02 9.57
N ILE A 213 -0.60 10.01 8.23
CA ILE A 213 -0.22 11.18 7.42
C ILE A 213 -1.23 12.31 7.65
N ALA A 214 -2.53 12.01 7.59
CA ALA A 214 -3.59 13.00 7.80
C ALA A 214 -3.52 13.62 9.19
N GLU A 215 -3.29 12.83 10.24
CA GLU A 215 -3.13 13.31 11.61
C GLU A 215 -1.90 14.22 11.77
N ALA A 216 -0.75 13.82 11.23
CA ALA A 216 0.49 14.56 11.32
C ALA A 216 0.37 15.93 10.63
N HIS A 217 -0.06 15.96 9.37
CA HIS A 217 -0.20 17.19 8.60
C HIS A 217 -1.42 18.03 9.03
N GLY A 218 -2.49 17.40 9.52
CA GLY A 218 -3.65 18.09 10.07
C GLY A 218 -3.31 18.98 11.28
N LYS A 219 -2.46 18.50 12.19
CA LYS A 219 -1.95 19.29 13.32
C LYS A 219 -1.18 20.53 12.86
N MET A 220 -0.38 20.41 11.80
CA MET A 220 0.39 21.53 11.23
C MET A 220 -0.53 22.57 10.57
N VAL A 221 -1.54 22.14 9.85
CA VAL A 221 -2.52 23.03 9.21
C VAL A 221 -3.36 23.80 10.24
N MET A 222 -3.70 23.19 11.37
CA MET A 222 -4.52 23.83 12.42
C MET A 222 -3.73 24.78 13.32
N GLY A 223 -2.41 24.72 13.36
CA GLY A 223 -1.54 25.43 14.28
C GLY A 223 -1.36 26.93 14.03
N GLY A 224 -2.03 27.57 13.07
CA GLY A 224 -2.01 29.04 12.88
C GLY A 224 -1.40 29.52 11.55
N PRO A 225 -1.14 30.83 11.37
CA PRO A 225 -0.56 31.38 10.15
C PRO A 225 0.93 31.00 10.03
N GLY A 226 1.25 30.20 9.13
CA GLY A 226 2.51 29.53 8.84
C GLY A 226 2.26 28.26 8.07
N ARG A 227 0.98 28.08 7.66
CA ARG A 227 0.51 26.90 6.91
C ARG A 227 1.38 26.68 5.69
N SER A 228 2.07 25.55 5.67
CA SER A 228 2.74 25.09 4.46
C SER A 228 1.67 24.63 3.45
N VAL A 229 1.75 25.09 2.22
CA VAL A 229 0.94 24.58 1.11
C VAL A 229 1.16 23.07 0.96
N GLU A 230 2.36 22.62 1.28
CA GLU A 230 2.73 21.21 1.26
C GLU A 230 1.92 20.39 2.27
N ASP A 231 1.73 20.89 3.50
CA ASP A 231 0.90 20.21 4.52
C ASP A 231 -0.57 20.10 4.09
N LEU A 232 -1.10 21.16 3.47
CA LEU A 232 -2.47 21.12 2.91
C LEU A 232 -2.60 20.12 1.78
N LEU A 233 -1.60 20.03 0.89
CA LEU A 233 -1.60 19.07 -0.21
C LEU A 233 -1.49 17.63 0.29
N MET A 234 -0.68 17.39 1.33
CA MET A 234 -0.57 16.07 1.96
C MET A 234 -1.86 15.65 2.65
N LEU A 235 -2.47 16.57 3.40
CA LEU A 235 -3.76 16.34 4.02
C LEU A 235 -4.86 16.07 2.99
N ASN A 236 -4.87 16.84 1.90
CA ASN A 236 -5.81 16.63 0.79
C ASN A 236 -5.62 15.26 0.12
N LEU A 237 -4.36 14.86 -0.15
CA LEU A 237 -4.04 13.56 -0.73
C LEU A 237 -4.54 12.41 0.16
N ALA A 238 -4.22 12.47 1.44
CA ALA A 238 -4.64 11.43 2.39
C ALA A 238 -6.17 11.34 2.50
N ASN A 239 -6.85 12.50 2.64
CA ASN A 239 -8.30 12.56 2.75
C ASN A 239 -9.03 12.16 1.45
N ALA A 240 -8.43 12.34 0.29
CA ALA A 240 -9.02 11.93 -1.00
C ALA A 240 -8.88 10.42 -1.24
N ALA A 241 -7.72 9.83 -0.90
CA ALA A 241 -7.45 8.41 -1.14
C ALA A 241 -8.09 7.49 -0.09
N ARG A 242 -8.03 7.89 1.19
CA ARG A 242 -8.45 7.06 2.32
C ARG A 242 -9.88 6.52 2.23
N PRO A 243 -10.93 7.30 1.89
CA PRO A 243 -12.31 6.78 1.83
C PRO A 243 -12.50 5.71 0.77
N ARG A 244 -11.85 5.84 -0.39
CA ARG A 244 -11.91 4.85 -1.48
C ARG A 244 -11.28 3.54 -1.07
N LEU A 245 -10.08 3.58 -0.51
CA LEU A 245 -9.38 2.38 -0.06
C LEU A 245 -10.06 1.72 1.14
N ALA A 246 -10.63 2.51 2.06
CA ALA A 246 -11.43 1.98 3.17
C ALA A 246 -12.71 1.28 2.68
N HIS A 247 -13.36 1.80 1.62
CA HIS A 247 -14.49 1.14 0.98
C HIS A 247 -14.06 -0.18 0.32
N MET A 248 -12.94 -0.19 -0.41
CA MET A 248 -12.39 -1.42 -1.01
C MET A 248 -12.06 -2.47 0.06
N LEU A 249 -11.48 -2.05 1.19
CA LEU A 249 -11.18 -2.90 2.33
C LEU A 249 -12.45 -3.54 2.95
N ALA A 250 -13.55 -2.79 2.97
CA ALA A 250 -14.83 -3.26 3.56
C ALA A 250 -15.59 -4.24 2.65
N GLN A 251 -15.38 -4.20 1.34
CA GLN A 251 -16.16 -4.99 0.38
C GLN A 251 -15.50 -6.31 -0.04
N ASP A 252 -14.15 -6.36 -0.06
CA ASP A 252 -13.34 -7.53 -0.46
C ASP A 252 -13.69 -8.16 -1.85
N VAL A 253 -14.44 -7.43 -2.70
CA VAL A 253 -14.97 -7.93 -3.98
C VAL A 253 -14.31 -7.29 -5.22
N PHE A 254 -13.38 -6.37 -5.01
CA PHE A 254 -12.70 -5.68 -6.11
C PHE A 254 -11.73 -6.62 -6.83
N HIS A 255 -11.61 -6.41 -8.14
CA HIS A 255 -10.63 -7.15 -8.91
C HIS A 255 -9.20 -6.66 -8.59
N PRO A 256 -8.18 -7.56 -8.44
CA PRO A 256 -6.82 -7.14 -8.13
C PRO A 256 -6.21 -6.13 -9.11
N ALA A 257 -6.53 -6.21 -10.39
CA ALA A 257 -6.07 -5.21 -11.37
C ALA A 257 -6.58 -3.79 -11.05
N GLU A 258 -7.81 -3.64 -10.57
CA GLU A 258 -8.37 -2.35 -10.15
C GLU A 258 -7.67 -1.83 -8.90
N LEU A 259 -7.47 -2.70 -7.91
CA LEU A 259 -6.72 -2.36 -6.71
C LEU A 259 -5.28 -1.93 -7.04
N TYR A 260 -4.61 -2.62 -7.97
CA TYR A 260 -3.27 -2.27 -8.42
C TYR A 260 -3.23 -0.85 -9.00
N LEU A 261 -4.17 -0.49 -9.87
CA LEU A 261 -4.27 0.84 -10.48
C LEU A 261 -4.50 1.94 -9.43
N GLU A 262 -5.41 1.71 -8.48
CA GLU A 262 -5.66 2.66 -7.37
C GLU A 262 -4.40 2.88 -6.52
N LEU A 263 -3.73 1.81 -6.12
CA LEU A 263 -2.54 1.89 -5.30
C LEU A 263 -1.33 2.47 -6.05
N ALA A 264 -1.16 2.17 -7.33
CA ALA A 264 -0.11 2.74 -8.17
C ALA A 264 -0.32 4.25 -8.38
N GLY A 265 -1.56 4.68 -8.61
CA GLY A 265 -1.94 6.10 -8.69
C GLY A 265 -1.67 6.85 -7.39
N LEU A 266 -2.00 6.23 -6.25
CA LEU A 266 -1.68 6.78 -4.93
C LEU A 266 -0.16 6.90 -4.73
N ALA A 267 0.60 5.84 -5.01
CA ALA A 267 2.05 5.83 -4.87
C ALA A 267 2.71 6.92 -5.75
N GLY A 268 2.24 7.11 -6.99
CA GLY A 268 2.68 8.19 -7.87
C GLY A 268 2.43 9.58 -7.29
N SER A 269 1.25 9.79 -6.70
CA SER A 269 0.88 11.05 -6.04
C SER A 269 1.75 11.30 -4.80
N MET A 270 1.95 10.28 -3.96
CA MET A 270 2.80 10.34 -2.77
C MET A 270 4.27 10.60 -3.11
N ALA A 271 4.79 10.03 -4.20
CA ALA A 271 6.17 10.18 -4.63
C ALA A 271 6.53 11.63 -4.99
N THR A 272 5.56 12.45 -5.39
CA THR A 272 5.76 13.88 -5.63
C THR A 272 6.34 14.60 -4.41
N TYR A 273 6.02 14.14 -3.21
CA TYR A 273 6.42 14.77 -1.94
C TYR A 273 7.40 13.93 -1.14
N GLY A 274 7.23 12.61 -1.14
CA GLY A 274 7.99 11.66 -0.32
C GLY A 274 9.27 11.11 -0.97
N SER A 275 9.50 11.37 -2.27
CA SER A 275 10.66 10.90 -3.00
C SER A 275 11.59 12.07 -3.36
N SER A 276 12.91 11.85 -3.27
CA SER A 276 13.92 12.84 -3.71
C SER A 276 13.84 13.14 -5.22
N ALA A 277 13.46 12.14 -6.02
CA ALA A 277 13.24 12.29 -7.46
C ALA A 277 11.88 12.96 -7.80
N ARG A 278 11.01 13.16 -6.80
CA ARG A 278 9.65 13.70 -6.92
C ARG A 278 8.76 12.94 -7.92
N ARG A 279 9.04 11.69 -8.11
CA ARG A 279 8.29 10.77 -8.96
C ARG A 279 8.49 9.34 -8.49
N LEU A 280 7.50 8.50 -8.77
CA LEU A 280 7.60 7.07 -8.55
C LEU A 280 8.64 6.45 -9.50
N GLY A 281 9.41 5.50 -9.00
CA GLY A 281 10.26 4.65 -9.83
C GLY A 281 9.44 3.75 -10.76
N GLU A 282 10.10 3.04 -11.66
CA GLU A 282 9.44 2.06 -12.51
C GLU A 282 8.90 0.91 -11.67
N LEU A 283 7.62 0.59 -11.86
CA LEU A 283 6.98 -0.58 -11.30
C LEU A 283 6.87 -1.67 -12.38
N PRO A 284 7.00 -2.95 -12.00
CA PRO A 284 6.67 -4.03 -12.93
C PRO A 284 5.21 -3.90 -13.41
N ALA A 285 4.98 -4.21 -14.69
CA ALA A 285 3.63 -4.26 -15.23
C ALA A 285 2.80 -5.32 -14.50
N TYR A 286 1.51 -5.05 -14.27
CA TYR A 286 0.60 -6.04 -13.71
C TYR A 286 0.42 -7.22 -14.68
N ASP A 287 0.79 -8.40 -14.22
CA ASP A 287 0.49 -9.67 -14.89
C ASP A 287 -0.53 -10.44 -14.05
N HIS A 288 -1.69 -10.70 -14.65
CA HIS A 288 -2.77 -11.38 -13.92
C HIS A 288 -2.45 -12.83 -13.58
N MET A 289 -1.65 -13.53 -14.41
CA MET A 289 -1.21 -14.89 -14.10
C MET A 289 -0.14 -14.94 -13.00
N ALA A 290 0.61 -13.86 -12.81
CA ALA A 290 1.68 -13.75 -11.83
C ALA A 290 1.70 -12.36 -11.17
N PRO A 291 0.66 -11.97 -10.39
CA PRO A 291 0.54 -10.62 -9.84
C PRO A 291 1.56 -10.30 -8.75
N GLY A 292 2.18 -11.32 -8.16
CA GLY A 292 3.12 -11.18 -7.03
C GLY A 292 4.21 -10.13 -7.24
N PRO A 293 5.05 -10.21 -8.28
CA PRO A 293 6.15 -9.26 -8.49
C PRO A 293 5.70 -7.80 -8.56
N ALA A 294 4.58 -7.51 -9.25
CA ALA A 294 4.06 -6.16 -9.38
C ALA A 294 3.54 -5.64 -8.03
N TYR A 295 2.83 -6.46 -7.28
CA TYR A 295 2.31 -6.08 -5.97
C TYR A 295 3.39 -5.96 -4.90
N MET A 296 4.41 -6.81 -4.87
CA MET A 296 5.51 -6.70 -3.91
C MET A 296 6.28 -5.39 -4.12
N ALA A 297 6.63 -5.07 -5.37
CA ALA A 297 7.31 -3.81 -5.70
C ALA A 297 6.46 -2.58 -5.32
N LEU A 298 5.16 -2.61 -5.59
CA LEU A 298 4.23 -1.54 -5.23
C LEU A 298 4.07 -1.40 -3.71
N ALA A 299 3.94 -2.50 -2.98
CA ALA A 299 3.84 -2.50 -1.53
C ALA A 299 5.09 -1.90 -0.87
N ASP A 300 6.28 -2.26 -1.33
CA ASP A 300 7.55 -1.73 -0.82
C ASP A 300 7.67 -0.22 -1.10
N ALA A 301 7.26 0.23 -2.30
CA ALA A 301 7.22 1.65 -2.64
C ALA A 301 6.25 2.42 -1.72
N LEU A 302 5.03 1.90 -1.50
CA LEU A 302 4.03 2.51 -0.62
C LEU A 302 4.52 2.60 0.84
N ARG A 303 5.11 1.53 1.38
CA ARG A 303 5.69 1.50 2.74
C ARG A 303 6.76 2.58 2.91
N SER A 304 7.69 2.65 1.96
CA SER A 304 8.74 3.67 1.97
C SER A 304 8.17 5.10 1.92
N LEU A 305 7.18 5.34 1.06
CA LEU A 305 6.54 6.65 0.92
C LEU A 305 5.72 7.04 2.15
N ILE A 306 4.97 6.11 2.74
CA ILE A 306 4.23 6.34 3.99
C ILE A 306 5.20 6.73 5.11
N LEU A 307 6.32 6.00 5.25
CA LEU A 307 7.33 6.31 6.25
C LEU A 307 7.91 7.71 6.06
N SER A 308 8.23 8.10 4.83
CA SER A 308 8.81 9.41 4.53
C SER A 308 7.82 10.56 4.77
N LEU A 309 6.54 10.36 4.44
CA LEU A 309 5.52 11.41 4.54
C LEU A 309 4.94 11.59 5.94
N ARG A 310 4.91 10.56 6.77
CA ARG A 310 4.47 10.69 8.16
C ARG A 310 5.51 11.37 9.05
N TYR A 311 6.79 11.32 8.67
CA TYR A 311 7.87 11.96 9.41
C TYR A 311 7.99 13.42 8.97
N ILE A 312 7.42 14.30 9.77
CA ILE A 312 7.62 15.73 9.61
C ILE A 312 8.89 16.09 10.37
N GLU A 313 9.97 16.36 9.63
CA GLU A 313 11.17 16.90 10.23
C GLU A 313 10.83 18.27 10.82
N PRO A 314 11.02 18.50 12.13
CA PRO A 314 10.70 19.79 12.72
C PRO A 314 11.62 20.86 12.09
N LYS A 315 11.03 21.71 11.24
CA LYS A 315 11.76 22.80 10.56
C LYS A 315 12.28 23.84 11.56
N SER A 316 11.74 23.84 12.77
CA SER A 316 12.23 24.67 13.90
C SER A 316 12.13 23.90 15.22
N ARG A 317 13.02 24.24 16.14
CA ARG A 317 13.02 23.71 17.51
C ARG A 317 13.02 24.85 18.49
N ALA A 318 12.06 24.88 19.43
CA ALA A 318 12.06 25.81 20.55
C ALA A 318 13.28 25.51 21.46
N LEU A 319 14.03 26.54 21.80
CA LEU A 319 15.14 26.47 22.74
C LEU A 319 14.65 26.94 24.11
N PRO A 320 15.04 26.26 25.21
CA PRO A 320 14.62 26.66 26.56
C PRO A 320 15.14 28.07 26.89
N VAL A 321 14.20 28.98 27.17
CA VAL A 321 14.46 30.34 27.61
C VAL A 321 14.14 30.44 29.10
N MET A 322 15.10 30.86 29.92
CA MET A 322 14.95 31.07 31.35
C MET A 322 15.23 32.53 31.68
N ARG A 323 14.34 33.16 32.43
CA ARG A 323 14.57 34.48 32.98
C ARG A 323 15.69 34.43 34.04
N HIS A 324 16.72 35.21 33.90
CA HIS A 324 17.83 35.29 34.86
C HIS A 324 17.68 36.46 35.82
N SER A 325 17.35 37.63 35.30
CA SER A 325 17.08 38.83 36.10
C SER A 325 16.17 39.80 35.31
N THR A 326 15.92 41.00 35.83
CA THR A 326 15.15 42.03 35.10
C THR A 326 15.83 42.32 33.76
N ASN A 327 15.07 42.14 32.65
CA ASN A 327 15.53 42.33 31.26
C ASN A 327 16.70 41.44 30.81
N VAL A 328 16.93 40.28 31.48
CA VAL A 328 17.99 39.37 31.13
C VAL A 328 17.41 37.94 31.03
N TRP A 329 17.62 37.31 29.88
CA TRP A 329 17.17 35.93 29.58
C TRP A 329 18.36 35.06 29.22
N LYS A 330 18.39 33.85 29.74
CA LYS A 330 19.36 32.80 29.46
C LYS A 330 18.76 31.74 28.56
N ILE A 331 19.37 31.50 27.43
CA ILE A 331 18.95 30.47 26.45
C ILE A 331 19.92 29.31 26.53
N ARG A 332 19.42 28.11 26.76
CA ARG A 332 20.19 26.89 26.86
C ARG A 332 20.26 26.18 25.52
N ILE A 333 21.43 25.69 25.15
CA ILE A 333 21.66 24.90 23.93
C ILE A 333 22.25 23.58 24.34
N ASP A 334 21.43 22.52 24.24
CA ASP A 334 21.83 21.16 24.61
C ASP A 334 22.71 20.47 23.56
N ASN A 335 22.68 20.96 22.29
CA ASN A 335 23.45 20.40 21.18
C ASN A 335 24.10 21.54 20.36
N PRO A 336 25.42 21.72 20.45
CA PRO A 336 26.14 22.78 19.69
C PRO A 336 26.03 22.63 18.17
N LYS A 337 25.77 21.42 17.64
CA LYS A 337 25.55 21.19 16.20
C LYS A 337 24.39 22.00 15.64
N LEU A 338 23.39 22.34 16.48
CA LEU A 338 22.27 23.19 16.09
C LEU A 338 22.73 24.58 15.63
N LEU A 339 23.76 25.13 16.24
CA LEU A 339 24.30 26.46 15.88
C LEU A 339 24.96 26.49 14.49
N VAL A 340 25.46 25.34 14.03
CA VAL A 340 26.11 25.21 12.72
C VAL A 340 25.09 24.99 11.63
N ALA A 341 24.06 24.15 11.91
CA ALA A 341 23.08 23.71 10.93
C ALA A 341 21.88 24.65 10.79
N SER A 342 21.62 25.51 11.79
CA SER A 342 20.42 26.32 11.88
C SER A 342 20.72 27.80 12.06
N ARG A 343 19.75 28.65 11.72
CA ARG A 343 19.70 30.04 12.14
C ARG A 343 18.96 30.15 13.48
N ILE A 344 19.40 31.06 14.35
CA ILE A 344 18.78 31.26 15.66
C ILE A 344 17.89 32.50 15.57
N VAL A 345 16.63 32.32 15.87
CA VAL A 345 15.61 33.38 15.83
C VAL A 345 15.03 33.59 17.22
N ILE A 346 15.04 34.84 17.67
CA ILE A 346 14.41 35.27 18.91
C ILE A 346 13.11 35.95 18.55
N ARG A 347 12.05 35.56 19.24
CA ARG A 347 10.73 36.17 19.11
C ARG A 347 10.37 36.91 20.37
N VAL A 348 10.01 38.20 20.23
CA VAL A 348 9.70 39.08 21.35
C VAL A 348 8.28 39.62 21.24
N GLY A 349 7.49 39.42 22.28
CA GLY A 349 6.14 39.96 22.42
C GLY A 349 6.06 40.91 23.62
N SER A 350 5.41 42.04 23.47
CA SER A 350 5.18 43.02 24.54
C SER A 350 3.93 43.88 24.19
N GLU A 351 3.46 44.66 25.13
CA GLU A 351 2.44 45.68 24.90
C GLU A 351 2.93 46.88 24.07
N LEU A 352 4.27 46.97 23.86
CA LEU A 352 4.87 47.98 23.01
C LEU A 352 4.68 47.68 21.52
N SER A 353 4.63 48.74 20.71
CA SER A 353 4.62 48.57 19.25
C SER A 353 5.88 47.86 18.74
N GLU A 354 5.75 47.12 17.64
CA GLU A 354 6.88 46.41 17.03
C GLU A 354 8.07 47.33 16.74
N ASP A 355 7.82 48.56 16.27
CA ASP A 355 8.87 49.55 15.99
C ASP A 355 9.60 50.02 17.26
N ALA A 356 8.92 50.16 18.37
CA ALA A 356 9.51 50.50 19.67
C ALA A 356 10.39 49.36 20.19
N LEU A 357 9.87 48.10 20.14
CA LEU A 357 10.64 46.92 20.51
C LEU A 357 11.86 46.71 19.61
N ARG A 358 11.72 46.94 18.30
CA ARG A 358 12.81 46.86 17.34
C ARG A 358 13.96 47.82 17.68
N LYS A 359 13.64 49.09 17.97
CA LYS A 359 14.63 50.09 18.37
C LYS A 359 15.36 49.70 19.66
N ILE A 360 14.62 49.17 20.64
CA ILE A 360 15.20 48.77 21.92
C ILE A 360 16.11 47.55 21.73
N PHE A 361 15.61 46.47 21.15
CA PHE A 361 16.37 45.23 21.04
C PHE A 361 17.57 45.35 20.06
N VAL A 362 17.45 46.09 18.97
CA VAL A 362 18.57 46.27 18.02
C VAL A 362 19.67 47.17 18.60
N ASN A 363 19.32 48.24 19.35
CA ASN A 363 20.30 49.24 19.79
C ASN A 363 20.79 49.06 21.24
N GLN A 364 20.00 48.37 22.09
CA GLN A 364 20.27 48.33 23.53
C GLN A 364 20.42 46.90 24.06
N ALA A 365 20.29 45.88 23.20
CA ALA A 365 20.52 44.51 23.62
C ALA A 365 22.01 44.16 23.55
N THR A 366 22.43 43.39 24.54
CA THR A 366 23.74 42.71 24.55
C THR A 366 23.48 41.21 24.45
N VAL A 367 24.10 40.55 23.49
CA VAL A 367 24.01 39.08 23.30
C VAL A 367 25.41 38.47 23.33
N GLY A 368 25.63 37.50 24.18
CA GLY A 368 26.92 36.83 24.26
C GLY A 368 26.84 35.42 24.85
N SER A 369 27.89 34.64 24.71
CA SER A 369 28.00 33.35 25.40
C SER A 369 27.90 33.54 26.92
N ALA A 370 27.50 32.50 27.66
CA ALA A 370 27.36 32.57 29.11
C ALA A 370 28.61 33.09 29.80
N ASP A 371 29.76 32.80 29.26
CA ASP A 371 31.07 33.19 29.83
C ASP A 371 31.46 34.64 29.48
N GLN A 372 31.11 35.13 28.30
CA GLN A 372 31.47 36.47 27.82
C GLN A 372 30.46 37.56 28.17
N PHE A 373 29.22 37.18 28.48
CA PHE A 373 28.11 38.10 28.66
C PHE A 373 28.41 39.20 29.72
N GLU A 374 28.92 38.83 30.88
CA GLU A 374 29.21 39.80 31.96
C GLU A 374 30.20 40.90 31.54
N GLY A 375 31.25 40.51 30.80
CA GLY A 375 32.24 41.48 30.28
C GLY A 375 31.62 42.41 29.25
N LEU A 376 30.86 41.89 28.30
CA LEU A 376 30.17 42.68 27.28
C LEU A 376 29.11 43.61 27.92
N TRP A 377 28.37 43.11 28.92
CA TRP A 377 27.35 43.87 29.62
C TRP A 377 27.93 45.06 30.40
N LYS A 378 29.01 44.86 31.15
CA LYS A 378 29.71 45.92 31.90
C LYS A 378 30.32 46.97 30.97
N SER A 379 30.81 46.53 29.82
CA SER A 379 31.43 47.42 28.81
C SER A 379 30.39 48.05 27.86
N ARG A 380 29.11 47.76 28.00
CA ARG A 380 28.02 48.20 27.12
C ARG A 380 28.25 47.86 25.63
N LEU A 381 28.86 46.74 25.36
CA LEU A 381 29.07 46.23 24.01
C LEU A 381 27.89 45.35 23.56
N PRO A 382 27.48 45.45 22.30
CA PRO A 382 26.33 44.68 21.82
C PRO A 382 26.56 43.17 21.74
N GLY A 383 27.82 42.73 21.59
CA GLY A 383 28.17 41.34 21.35
C GLY A 383 27.69 40.87 19.98
N ILE A 384 26.85 39.82 19.94
CA ILE A 384 26.29 39.30 18.69
C ILE A 384 25.11 40.18 18.27
N PRO A 385 25.13 40.81 17.09
CA PRO A 385 24.07 41.71 16.64
C PRO A 385 22.77 40.95 16.40
N LEU A 386 21.64 41.62 16.70
CA LEU A 386 20.30 41.16 16.39
C LEU A 386 19.80 41.81 15.11
N LYS A 387 19.51 41.01 14.07
CA LYS A 387 18.98 41.46 12.79
C LYS A 387 17.46 41.32 12.77
N PRO A 388 16.68 42.41 12.65
CA PRO A 388 15.24 42.30 12.57
C PRO A 388 14.84 41.62 11.26
N LEU A 389 13.90 40.68 11.37
CA LEU A 389 13.26 40.03 10.22
C LEU A 389 12.01 40.84 9.81
N HIS A 390 11.80 40.97 8.51
CA HIS A 390 10.61 41.67 7.97
C HIS A 390 9.28 40.93 8.21
N SER A 391 9.37 39.61 8.42
CA SER A 391 8.24 38.75 8.73
C SER A 391 8.69 37.57 9.57
N GLN A 392 7.78 37.01 10.33
CA GLN A 392 8.05 35.78 11.08
C GLN A 392 8.40 34.65 10.12
N PRO A 393 9.48 33.91 10.38
CA PRO A 393 9.79 32.68 9.61
C PRO A 393 8.63 31.69 9.68
N ARG A 394 8.32 31.08 8.52
CA ARG A 394 7.19 30.11 8.39
C ARG A 394 7.37 28.86 9.26
N GLU A 395 8.60 28.55 9.59
CA GLU A 395 9.00 27.39 10.38
C GLU A 395 8.70 27.56 11.87
N ILE A 396 8.46 28.79 12.35
CA ILE A 396 8.15 29.09 13.76
C ILE A 396 6.63 29.13 13.94
N PRO A 397 6.08 28.47 14.97
CA PRO A 397 4.65 28.55 15.26
C PRO A 397 4.19 29.99 15.44
N TYR A 398 3.11 30.36 14.75
CA TYR A 398 2.55 31.71 14.90
C TYR A 398 1.78 31.84 16.23
N ASP A 399 2.08 32.92 16.92
CA ASP A 399 1.43 33.28 18.19
C ASP A 399 1.31 34.81 18.27
N GLY A 400 0.53 35.37 17.35
CA GLY A 400 0.33 36.82 17.22
C GLY A 400 1.48 37.56 16.52
N ASP A 401 1.25 38.87 16.30
CA ASP A 401 2.26 39.74 15.69
C ASP A 401 3.34 40.06 16.73
N ARG A 402 4.48 39.41 16.60
CA ARG A 402 5.63 39.58 17.50
C ARG A 402 6.90 39.90 16.70
N LEU A 403 7.75 40.72 17.26
CA LEU A 403 9.04 41.06 16.68
C LEU A 403 9.91 39.80 16.59
N CYS A 404 10.41 39.49 15.38
CA CYS A 404 11.36 38.41 15.15
C CYS A 404 12.75 39.00 14.82
N LEU A 405 13.75 38.49 15.52
CA LEU A 405 15.14 38.94 15.42
C LEU A 405 16.02 37.70 15.18
N GLU A 406 16.92 37.79 14.20
CA GLU A 406 17.90 36.73 13.91
C GLU A 406 19.29 37.13 14.47
N LEU A 407 19.98 36.17 15.10
CA LEU A 407 21.35 36.35 15.52
C LEU A 407 22.29 36.40 14.31
N ASP A 408 23.18 37.41 14.28
CA ASP A 408 24.16 37.50 13.21
C ASP A 408 25.31 36.49 13.38
N GLN A 409 25.21 35.39 12.62
CA GLN A 409 26.20 34.31 12.63
C GLN A 409 27.57 34.70 12.04
N LYS A 410 27.67 35.89 11.42
CA LYS A 410 28.91 36.41 10.88
C LYS A 410 29.68 37.29 11.89
N SER A 411 29.12 37.49 13.09
CA SER A 411 29.75 38.24 14.16
C SER A 411 31.02 37.55 14.68
N GLU A 412 32.01 38.30 15.04
CA GLU A 412 33.25 37.81 15.68
C GLU A 412 32.95 37.06 17.00
N HIS A 413 31.89 37.43 17.68
CA HIS A 413 31.43 36.78 18.91
C HIS A 413 30.68 35.50 18.70
N TRP A 414 30.30 35.10 17.44
CA TRP A 414 29.58 33.89 17.15
C TRP A 414 30.37 32.61 17.48
N ALA A 415 31.69 32.64 17.23
CA ALA A 415 32.56 31.50 17.49
C ALA A 415 32.51 31.06 18.97
N SER A 416 32.37 31.99 19.91
CA SER A 416 32.31 31.70 21.34
C SER A 416 31.03 31.01 21.77
N LEU A 417 29.95 31.01 20.94
CA LEU A 417 28.75 30.28 21.20
C LEU A 417 28.88 28.79 20.88
N LEU A 418 29.74 28.41 19.96
CA LEU A 418 29.91 27.04 19.51
C LEU A 418 30.42 26.11 20.64
N ASP A 419 31.19 26.69 21.57
CA ASP A 419 31.77 25.97 22.69
C ASP A 419 31.00 26.19 24.02
N ALA A 420 29.95 27.02 23.99
CA ALA A 420 29.20 27.40 25.18
C ALA A 420 27.90 26.58 25.35
N PRO A 421 27.46 26.29 26.59
CA PRO A 421 26.19 25.57 26.86
C PRO A 421 24.95 26.43 26.55
N GLY A 422 25.14 27.64 26.05
CA GLY A 422 24.07 28.57 25.70
C GLY A 422 24.51 30.02 25.66
N PHE A 423 23.56 30.91 25.51
CA PHE A 423 23.85 32.37 25.46
C PHE A 423 22.86 33.16 26.32
N VAL A 424 23.23 34.39 26.58
CA VAL A 424 22.45 35.31 27.40
C VAL A 424 22.11 36.55 26.57
N ILE A 425 20.88 37.01 26.71
CA ILE A 425 20.39 38.26 26.13
C ILE A 425 20.05 39.21 27.27
N GLY A 426 20.60 40.40 27.28
CA GLY A 426 20.23 41.45 28.21
C GLY A 426 19.84 42.72 27.46
N VAL A 427 18.89 43.48 27.98
CA VAL A 427 18.44 44.76 27.42
C VAL A 427 18.67 45.86 28.46
N SER A 428 19.49 46.86 28.14
CA SER A 428 19.84 47.91 29.06
C SER A 428 18.79 49.04 29.21
N GLY A 429 17.78 49.04 28.38
CA GLY A 429 16.67 50.01 28.41
C GLY A 429 15.61 49.74 29.46
N VAL A 430 14.80 50.79 29.79
CA VAL A 430 13.62 50.60 30.60
C VAL A 430 12.47 50.06 29.74
N LEU A 431 12.03 48.84 30.02
CA LEU A 431 10.85 48.24 29.39
C LEU A 431 9.62 48.54 30.28
N PRO A 432 8.57 49.21 29.74
CA PRO A 432 7.37 49.52 30.50
C PRO A 432 6.58 48.31 30.98
N SER A 433 6.64 47.23 30.25
CA SER A 433 6.10 45.93 30.61
C SER A 433 7.13 44.82 30.33
N GLU A 434 7.00 43.72 31.04
CA GLU A 434 7.90 42.57 30.84
C GLU A 434 7.62 41.90 29.50
N PRO A 435 8.65 41.85 28.56
CA PRO A 435 8.42 41.16 27.28
C PRO A 435 8.50 39.68 27.45
N GLN A 436 7.67 38.99 26.69
CA GLN A 436 7.76 37.54 26.50
C GLN A 436 8.82 37.26 25.44
N VAL A 437 9.82 36.48 25.80
CA VAL A 437 10.95 36.15 24.91
C VAL A 437 10.94 34.64 24.65
N ASP A 438 10.82 34.25 23.38
CA ASP A 438 10.97 32.89 22.92
C ASP A 438 12.19 32.77 21.99
N CYS A 439 12.82 31.63 21.94
CA CYS A 439 13.96 31.39 21.07
C CYS A 439 13.76 30.10 20.27
N TYR A 440 14.11 30.13 18.99
CA TYR A 440 13.98 29.00 18.07
C TYR A 440 15.27 28.79 17.29
N SER A 441 15.66 27.52 17.12
CA SER A 441 16.59 27.15 16.07
C SER A 441 15.76 26.75 14.83
N VAL A 442 16.06 27.35 13.69
CA VAL A 442 15.36 27.14 12.42
C VAL A 442 16.34 26.52 11.44
N ASN A 443 16.02 25.34 10.93
CA ASN A 443 16.86 24.66 9.94
C ASN A 443 16.98 25.51 8.66
N ARG A 444 18.16 25.48 8.03
CA ARG A 444 18.42 26.23 6.80
C ARG A 444 17.80 25.59 5.58
#